data_df43cbce9fc26c91f76f744fcbbcdc49
#
_entry.id   df43cbce9fc26c91f76f744fcbbcdc49
#
_cell.length_a   1.000
_cell.length_b   1.000
_cell.length_c   1.000
_cell.angle_alpha   90.00
_cell.angle_beta   90.00
_cell.angle_gamma   90.00
#
_symmetry.space_group_name_H-M   'P 1'
#
loop_
_entity.id
_entity.type
_entity.pdbx_description
1 polymer ?
#
loop_
_entity_poly.entity_id
_entity_poly.type
_entity_poly.pdbx_seq_one_letter_code
_entity_poly.pdbx_strand_id
1 'polypeptide(L)'
;MGGRIFPPSAAFFCMKKIRLATRSSPLALVQARMAAEYLGARIPGAEFETVEIKTSGDRRQYWSLEKFGGKGLFTKEIEDALLSGAADIAVHSAKDLPTECPGGLEIAGCLPRDECADTLVMRSGVQVPALIASGSPRRRAQLKKMFPQSVWTEFRGNVHTRLKKLAGGAADASVLSQAGLLRLGIGSFEGVEFRVLKLDLCVPAVGQGIIALQCRSADAPALRPLTHGRTNEAFALERKFLSSLGGGCQSAYAANFDGNVFRIFHEECGFRKIEFPENSGLGERLSEVGKLAAGLAGEASGARG
;
A
#
# COMPACT_ATOMS: atom_id res chain seq x y z
N MET A 1 -28.87 -21.30 -34.70
CA MET A 1 -28.93 -20.52 -33.45
C MET A 1 -27.54 -19.96 -33.17
N GLY A 2 -27.29 -18.74 -33.62
CA GLY A 2 -25.98 -18.06 -33.44
C GLY A 2 -25.89 -17.41 -32.06
N GLY A 3 -25.21 -18.04 -31.15
CA GLY A 3 -24.83 -17.42 -29.88
C GLY A 3 -23.91 -16.24 -30.15
N ARG A 4 -24.34 -15.02 -29.86
CA ARG A 4 -23.48 -13.85 -29.83
C ARG A 4 -22.45 -14.06 -28.71
N ILE A 5 -21.22 -14.36 -29.10
CA ILE A 5 -20.08 -14.31 -28.20
C ILE A 5 -19.80 -12.84 -27.96
N PHE A 6 -20.31 -12.29 -26.86
CA PHE A 6 -19.91 -10.96 -26.40
C PHE A 6 -18.43 -11.04 -25.98
N PRO A 7 -17.61 -10.05 -26.35
CA PRO A 7 -16.25 -10.01 -25.85
C PRO A 7 -16.27 -9.95 -24.31
N PRO A 8 -15.30 -10.57 -23.60
CA PRO A 8 -15.29 -10.67 -22.13
C PRO A 8 -15.50 -9.33 -21.42
N SER A 9 -15.08 -8.22 -22.03
CA SER A 9 -15.27 -6.86 -21.54
C SER A 9 -16.74 -6.40 -21.41
N ALA A 10 -17.66 -6.96 -22.22
CA ALA A 10 -19.08 -6.62 -22.16
C ALA A 10 -19.82 -7.30 -20.98
N ALA A 11 -19.35 -8.45 -20.56
CA ALA A 11 -19.98 -9.20 -19.46
C ALA A 11 -19.88 -8.45 -18.13
N PHE A 12 -18.76 -7.76 -17.86
CA PHE A 12 -18.55 -7.00 -16.63
C PHE A 12 -19.53 -5.81 -16.50
N PHE A 13 -19.83 -5.14 -17.61
CA PHE A 13 -20.78 -4.01 -17.65
C PHE A 13 -22.27 -4.46 -17.61
N CYS A 14 -22.55 -5.73 -17.83
CA CYS A 14 -23.90 -6.30 -17.74
C CYS A 14 -24.24 -6.81 -16.33
N MET A 15 -23.29 -6.79 -15.40
CA MET A 15 -23.52 -7.24 -14.04
C MET A 15 -24.34 -6.20 -13.28
N LYS A 16 -25.55 -6.56 -12.85
CA LYS A 16 -26.35 -5.71 -11.97
C LYS A 16 -25.73 -5.58 -10.57
N LYS A 17 -24.96 -6.59 -10.15
CA LYS A 17 -24.36 -6.68 -8.80
C LYS A 17 -22.90 -7.08 -8.91
N ILE A 18 -21.99 -6.24 -8.36
CA ILE A 18 -20.55 -6.44 -8.33
C ILE A 18 -20.11 -6.68 -6.89
N ARG A 19 -19.44 -7.80 -6.64
CA ARG A 19 -18.98 -8.20 -5.31
C ARG A 19 -17.54 -7.75 -5.08
N LEU A 20 -17.37 -6.89 -4.06
CA LEU A 20 -16.08 -6.34 -3.64
C LEU A 20 -15.54 -7.14 -2.45
N ALA A 21 -14.53 -7.98 -2.67
CA ALA A 21 -13.84 -8.68 -1.59
C ALA A 21 -12.87 -7.76 -0.86
N THR A 22 -12.90 -7.78 0.45
CA THR A 22 -11.98 -7.03 1.30
C THR A 22 -11.82 -7.69 2.66
N ARG A 23 -10.81 -7.28 3.44
CA ARG A 23 -10.61 -7.71 4.82
C ARG A 23 -11.70 -7.11 5.72
N SER A 24 -11.98 -7.77 6.84
CA SER A 24 -12.97 -7.31 7.83
C SER A 24 -12.46 -6.18 8.77
N SER A 25 -11.26 -5.63 8.54
CA SER A 25 -10.76 -4.53 9.36
C SER A 25 -11.49 -3.21 9.06
N PRO A 26 -11.69 -2.31 10.07
CA PRO A 26 -12.38 -1.04 9.85
C PRO A 26 -11.81 -0.22 8.68
N LEU A 27 -10.49 -0.17 8.51
CA LEU A 27 -9.86 0.53 7.41
C LEU A 27 -10.16 -0.13 6.05
N ALA A 28 -10.15 -1.45 5.98
CA ALA A 28 -10.43 -2.17 4.75
C ALA A 28 -11.90 -2.00 4.31
N LEU A 29 -12.84 -1.98 5.25
CA LEU A 29 -14.25 -1.71 4.96
C LEU A 29 -14.48 -0.28 4.44
N VAL A 30 -13.79 0.70 5.00
CA VAL A 30 -13.80 2.08 4.47
C VAL A 30 -13.26 2.10 3.03
N GLN A 31 -12.16 1.40 2.77
CA GLN A 31 -11.57 1.32 1.41
C GLN A 31 -12.51 0.64 0.41
N ALA A 32 -13.21 -0.42 0.81
CA ALA A 32 -14.22 -1.07 -0.04
C ALA A 32 -15.38 -0.13 -0.38
N ARG A 33 -15.85 0.67 0.60
CA ARG A 33 -16.89 1.69 0.36
C ARG A 33 -16.40 2.76 -0.62
N MET A 34 -15.18 3.29 -0.43
CA MET A 34 -14.58 4.23 -1.37
C MET A 34 -14.48 3.65 -2.79
N ALA A 35 -14.15 2.37 -2.91
CA ALA A 35 -14.11 1.68 -4.20
C ALA A 35 -15.50 1.56 -4.83
N ALA A 36 -16.52 1.21 -4.04
CA ALA A 36 -17.91 1.14 -4.49
C ALA A 36 -18.43 2.51 -5.00
N GLU A 37 -18.17 3.57 -4.24
CA GLU A 37 -18.52 4.95 -4.61
C GLU A 37 -17.81 5.40 -5.90
N TYR A 38 -16.51 5.16 -5.98
CA TYR A 38 -15.70 5.53 -7.14
C TYR A 38 -16.12 4.81 -8.41
N LEU A 39 -16.36 3.49 -8.33
CA LEU A 39 -16.79 2.67 -9.46
C LEU A 39 -18.27 2.93 -9.79
N GLY A 40 -19.13 3.15 -8.80
CA GLY A 40 -20.54 3.44 -8.99
C GLY A 40 -20.78 4.71 -9.82
N ALA A 41 -19.94 5.72 -9.65
CA ALA A 41 -19.95 6.92 -10.49
C ALA A 41 -19.57 6.66 -11.98
N ARG A 42 -18.98 5.49 -12.29
CA ARG A 42 -18.46 5.11 -13.61
C ARG A 42 -19.19 3.95 -14.27
N ILE A 43 -19.97 3.20 -13.48
CA ILE A 43 -20.79 2.07 -13.95
C ILE A 43 -22.26 2.34 -13.54
N PRO A 44 -22.99 3.14 -14.32
CA PRO A 44 -24.37 3.48 -13.99
C PRO A 44 -25.24 2.23 -13.84
N GLY A 45 -26.01 2.17 -12.76
CA GLY A 45 -26.92 1.07 -12.48
C GLY A 45 -26.30 -0.18 -11.88
N ALA A 46 -24.98 -0.18 -11.63
CA ALA A 46 -24.34 -1.28 -10.88
C ALA A 46 -24.59 -1.13 -9.37
N GLU A 47 -24.94 -2.23 -8.74
CA GLU A 47 -24.99 -2.38 -7.29
C GLU A 47 -23.69 -3.01 -6.79
N PHE A 48 -23.17 -2.52 -5.65
CA PHE A 48 -21.96 -3.04 -5.05
C PHE A 48 -22.26 -3.73 -3.74
N GLU A 49 -21.77 -4.96 -3.60
CA GLU A 49 -21.86 -5.73 -2.36
C GLU A 49 -20.45 -5.93 -1.80
N THR A 50 -20.25 -5.64 -0.51
CA THR A 50 -18.99 -5.93 0.17
C THR A 50 -18.98 -7.36 0.70
N VAL A 51 -17.97 -8.14 0.29
CA VAL A 51 -17.71 -9.50 0.78
C VAL A 51 -16.54 -9.44 1.75
N GLU A 52 -16.84 -9.56 3.04
CA GLU A 52 -15.83 -9.54 4.09
C GLU A 52 -15.11 -10.88 4.20
N ILE A 53 -13.78 -10.86 4.08
CA ILE A 53 -12.95 -12.04 4.15
C ILE A 53 -12.00 -11.95 5.34
N LYS A 54 -12.05 -12.97 6.21
CA LYS A 54 -11.11 -13.11 7.33
C LYS A 54 -9.85 -13.81 6.86
N THR A 55 -8.76 -13.08 6.76
CA THR A 55 -7.48 -13.63 6.30
C THR A 55 -6.71 -14.34 7.43
N SER A 56 -5.76 -15.18 7.04
CA SER A 56 -4.84 -15.83 7.99
C SER A 56 -4.04 -14.81 8.81
N GLY A 57 -3.70 -13.66 8.20
CA GLY A 57 -3.04 -12.54 8.89
C GLY A 57 -3.92 -11.88 9.95
N ASP A 58 -5.25 -11.83 9.76
CA ASP A 58 -6.19 -11.30 10.74
C ASP A 58 -6.36 -12.25 11.94
N ARG A 59 -6.25 -13.56 11.73
CA ARG A 59 -6.36 -14.59 12.78
C ARG A 59 -5.09 -14.68 13.64
N ARG A 60 -3.92 -14.36 13.08
CA ARG A 60 -2.60 -14.53 13.71
C ARG A 60 -2.00 -13.20 14.18
N GLN A 61 -2.78 -12.38 14.87
CA GLN A 61 -2.36 -11.04 15.33
C GLN A 61 -1.12 -11.05 16.25
N TYR A 62 -0.74 -12.19 16.80
CA TYR A 62 0.42 -12.34 17.69
C TYR A 62 1.73 -12.68 16.98
N TRP A 63 1.72 -12.97 15.68
CA TRP A 63 2.92 -13.34 14.93
C TRP A 63 3.67 -12.10 14.45
N SER A 64 4.98 -12.06 14.66
CA SER A 64 5.84 -11.00 14.11
C SER A 64 5.91 -11.14 12.58
N LEU A 65 5.51 -10.10 11.84
CA LEU A 65 5.62 -10.06 10.38
C LEU A 65 7.07 -10.13 9.91
N GLU A 66 8.00 -9.63 10.73
CA GLU A 66 9.43 -9.61 10.47
C GLU A 66 10.04 -11.04 10.51
N LYS A 67 9.54 -11.90 11.40
CA LYS A 67 10.06 -13.27 11.58
C LYS A 67 9.50 -14.29 10.58
N PHE A 68 8.31 -14.09 10.04
CA PHE A 68 7.59 -15.09 9.24
C PHE A 68 7.41 -14.72 7.76
N GLY A 69 8.02 -13.61 7.29
CA GLY A 69 7.96 -13.21 5.88
C GLY A 69 6.52 -13.04 5.40
N GLY A 70 5.98 -11.82 5.46
CA GLY A 70 4.56 -11.51 5.25
C GLY A 70 3.98 -11.73 3.85
N LYS A 71 4.60 -12.50 2.96
CA LYS A 71 4.07 -12.75 1.61
C LYS A 71 2.73 -13.48 1.68
N GLY A 72 1.67 -12.87 1.15
CA GLY A 72 0.36 -13.51 0.98
C GLY A 72 -0.48 -13.69 2.25
N LEU A 73 -0.02 -13.30 3.44
CA LEU A 73 -0.79 -13.47 4.70
C LEU A 73 -2.13 -12.71 4.71
N PHE A 74 -2.26 -11.68 3.89
CA PHE A 74 -3.43 -10.82 3.84
C PHE A 74 -4.17 -10.87 2.50
N THR A 75 -3.65 -11.62 1.51
CA THR A 75 -4.21 -11.64 0.15
C THR A 75 -4.75 -12.99 -0.26
N LYS A 76 -4.18 -14.10 0.22
CA LYS A 76 -4.49 -15.45 -0.26
C LYS A 76 -5.98 -15.78 -0.28
N GLU A 77 -6.68 -15.63 0.84
CA GLU A 77 -8.11 -15.95 0.93
C GLU A 77 -8.98 -15.03 0.06
N ILE A 78 -8.52 -13.78 -0.15
CA ILE A 78 -9.18 -12.83 -1.04
C ILE A 78 -8.96 -13.24 -2.51
N GLU A 79 -7.75 -13.66 -2.85
CA GLU A 79 -7.39 -14.16 -4.17
C GLU A 79 -8.12 -15.47 -4.51
N ASP A 80 -8.27 -16.37 -3.53
CA ASP A 80 -9.09 -17.58 -3.65
C ASP A 80 -10.57 -17.25 -3.95
N ALA A 81 -11.11 -16.19 -3.33
CA ALA A 81 -12.48 -15.73 -3.59
C ALA A 81 -12.65 -15.17 -5.02
N LEU A 82 -11.63 -14.49 -5.58
CA LEU A 82 -11.64 -14.05 -6.97
C LEU A 82 -11.60 -15.23 -7.93
N LEU A 83 -10.67 -16.19 -7.71
CA LEU A 83 -10.47 -17.34 -8.57
C LEU A 83 -11.68 -18.28 -8.58
N SER A 84 -12.34 -18.47 -7.43
CA SER A 84 -13.56 -19.26 -7.31
C SER A 84 -14.82 -18.57 -7.85
N GLY A 85 -14.74 -17.28 -8.19
CA GLY A 85 -15.89 -16.48 -8.58
C GLY A 85 -16.82 -16.11 -7.42
N ALA A 86 -16.40 -16.25 -6.17
CA ALA A 86 -17.13 -15.78 -5.00
C ALA A 86 -17.11 -14.24 -4.87
N ALA A 87 -16.12 -13.58 -5.49
CA ALA A 87 -16.02 -12.14 -5.62
C ALA A 87 -15.58 -11.75 -7.05
N ASP A 88 -15.78 -10.49 -7.40
CA ASP A 88 -15.49 -9.99 -8.74
C ASP A 88 -14.29 -9.04 -8.72
N ILE A 89 -14.16 -8.20 -7.70
CA ILE A 89 -13.05 -7.28 -7.49
C ILE A 89 -12.57 -7.42 -6.05
N ALA A 90 -11.26 -7.49 -5.84
CA ALA A 90 -10.66 -7.35 -4.53
C ALA A 90 -10.12 -5.94 -4.32
N VAL A 91 -10.38 -5.39 -3.13
CA VAL A 91 -9.98 -4.04 -2.73
C VAL A 91 -8.86 -4.14 -1.70
N HIS A 92 -7.69 -3.60 -2.06
CA HIS A 92 -6.49 -3.71 -1.25
C HIS A 92 -5.88 -2.35 -0.90
N SER A 93 -5.29 -2.24 0.30
CA SER A 93 -4.23 -1.26 0.50
C SER A 93 -3.02 -1.67 -0.36
N ALA A 94 -2.67 -0.91 -1.38
CA ALA A 94 -1.68 -1.32 -2.38
C ALA A 94 -0.30 -1.66 -1.78
N LYS A 95 0.08 -1.01 -0.67
CA LYS A 95 1.33 -1.28 0.05
C LYS A 95 1.41 -2.66 0.70
N ASP A 96 0.28 -3.34 0.87
CA ASP A 96 0.20 -4.66 1.50
C ASP A 96 0.20 -5.79 0.45
N LEU A 97 0.16 -5.44 -0.86
CA LEU A 97 0.19 -6.37 -1.97
C LEU A 97 1.58 -6.96 -2.18
N PRO A 98 1.69 -8.27 -2.50
CA PRO A 98 2.94 -8.87 -2.93
C PRO A 98 3.42 -8.27 -4.27
N THR A 99 4.69 -8.45 -4.57
CA THR A 99 5.30 -7.95 -5.81
C THR A 99 4.67 -8.60 -7.05
N GLU A 100 4.29 -9.86 -6.95
CA GLU A 100 3.68 -10.65 -8.02
C GLU A 100 2.26 -11.06 -7.66
N CYS A 101 1.37 -11.10 -8.63
CA CYS A 101 0.04 -11.67 -8.50
C CYS A 101 0.06 -13.16 -8.82
N PRO A 102 -0.80 -13.97 -8.20
CA PRO A 102 -1.01 -15.35 -8.61
C PRO A 102 -1.49 -15.45 -10.06
N GLY A 103 -1.21 -16.58 -10.71
CA GLY A 103 -1.69 -16.84 -12.06
C GLY A 103 -3.22 -16.73 -12.16
N GLY A 104 -3.70 -16.08 -13.22
CA GLY A 104 -5.13 -15.84 -13.45
C GLY A 104 -5.69 -14.58 -12.79
N LEU A 105 -4.89 -13.87 -11.97
CA LEU A 105 -5.25 -12.60 -11.35
C LEU A 105 -4.30 -11.48 -11.77
N GLU A 106 -4.82 -10.27 -11.82
CA GLU A 106 -4.00 -9.06 -12.01
C GLU A 106 -4.58 -7.85 -11.28
N ILE A 107 -3.74 -6.85 -11.06
CA ILE A 107 -4.17 -5.55 -10.59
C ILE A 107 -4.63 -4.76 -11.81
N ALA A 108 -5.95 -4.58 -11.92
CA ALA A 108 -6.54 -3.84 -13.05
C ALA A 108 -6.19 -2.35 -12.98
N GLY A 109 -6.03 -1.83 -11.78
CA GLY A 109 -5.63 -0.44 -11.55
C GLY A 109 -5.95 0.03 -10.14
N CYS A 110 -5.96 1.35 -9.97
CA CYS A 110 -6.03 2.00 -8.66
C CYS A 110 -7.08 3.11 -8.65
N LEU A 111 -7.56 3.46 -7.46
CA LEU A 111 -8.29 4.69 -7.20
C LEU A 111 -7.33 5.89 -7.19
N PRO A 112 -7.84 7.15 -7.22
CA PRO A 112 -7.02 8.31 -6.93
C PRO A 112 -6.24 8.14 -5.63
N ARG A 113 -4.96 8.52 -5.65
CA ARG A 113 -4.09 8.40 -4.48
C ARG A 113 -4.46 9.43 -3.43
N ASP A 114 -4.59 9.01 -2.19
CA ASP A 114 -4.66 9.88 -1.02
C ASP A 114 -3.26 10.30 -0.55
N GLU A 115 -3.23 11.13 0.51
CA GLU A 115 -1.99 11.55 1.18
C GLU A 115 -1.11 10.35 1.52
N CYS A 116 0.07 10.28 0.89
CA CYS A 116 0.96 9.15 1.02
C CYS A 116 1.98 9.27 2.17
N ALA A 117 2.06 10.43 2.82
CA ALA A 117 3.01 10.68 3.90
C ALA A 117 2.82 9.72 5.09
N ASP A 118 3.87 9.57 5.88
CA ASP A 118 3.77 9.02 7.22
C ASP A 118 3.50 10.14 8.24
N THR A 119 2.80 9.79 9.31
CA THR A 119 2.52 10.67 10.45
C THR A 119 3.23 10.13 11.67
N LEU A 120 4.13 10.91 12.23
CA LEU A 120 4.65 10.69 13.57
C LEU A 120 3.55 11.08 14.56
N VAL A 121 3.13 10.13 15.37
CA VAL A 121 2.16 10.32 16.44
C VAL A 121 2.92 10.25 17.75
N MET A 122 2.92 11.34 18.52
CA MET A 122 3.64 11.45 19.80
C MET A 122 2.64 11.55 20.94
N ARG A 123 2.95 10.93 22.07
CA ARG A 123 2.20 11.13 23.30
C ARG A 123 2.33 12.60 23.74
N SER A 124 1.24 13.20 24.14
CA SER A 124 1.20 14.61 24.55
C SER A 124 2.22 14.89 25.67
N GLY A 125 2.91 16.02 25.55
CA GLY A 125 3.96 16.44 26.47
C GLY A 125 5.33 15.81 26.23
N VAL A 126 5.48 14.85 25.31
CA VAL A 126 6.78 14.27 24.94
C VAL A 126 7.45 15.16 23.89
N GLN A 127 8.64 15.66 24.18
CA GLN A 127 9.44 16.46 23.23
C GLN A 127 10.37 15.58 22.40
N VAL A 128 11.06 14.62 23.05
CA VAL A 128 11.96 13.66 22.40
C VAL A 128 11.54 12.26 22.85
N PRO A 129 11.07 11.39 21.94
CA PRO A 129 10.61 10.07 22.31
C PRO A 129 11.80 9.15 22.66
N ALA A 130 11.75 8.54 23.84
CA ALA A 130 12.71 7.50 24.25
C ALA A 130 12.33 6.12 23.65
N LEU A 131 11.03 5.82 23.56
CA LEU A 131 10.49 4.57 23.03
C LEU A 131 9.55 4.83 21.86
N ILE A 132 9.89 4.32 20.66
CA ILE A 132 9.08 4.48 19.43
C ILE A 132 8.51 3.13 19.01
N ALA A 133 7.20 3.07 18.84
CA ALA A 133 6.52 1.86 18.39
C ALA A 133 6.33 1.83 16.88
N SER A 134 7.09 0.97 16.18
CA SER A 134 6.92 0.69 14.76
C SER A 134 7.43 -0.71 14.40
N GLY A 135 6.59 -1.54 13.79
CA GLY A 135 6.99 -2.83 13.21
C GLY A 135 7.50 -2.72 11.76
N SER A 136 7.70 -1.50 11.24
CA SER A 136 8.15 -1.30 9.87
C SER A 136 9.66 -1.07 9.81
N PRO A 137 10.46 -1.99 9.21
CA PRO A 137 11.90 -1.79 9.02
C PRO A 137 12.19 -0.48 8.28
N ARG A 138 11.41 -0.17 7.24
CA ARG A 138 11.50 1.06 6.45
C ARG A 138 11.41 2.32 7.31
N ARG A 139 10.42 2.40 8.22
CA ARG A 139 10.23 3.55 9.10
C ARG A 139 11.35 3.66 10.13
N ARG A 140 11.73 2.53 10.72
CA ARG A 140 12.83 2.47 11.68
C ARG A 140 14.13 2.98 11.06
N ALA A 141 14.52 2.46 9.89
CA ALA A 141 15.77 2.84 9.21
C ALA A 141 15.82 4.34 8.89
N GLN A 142 14.72 4.91 8.37
CA GLN A 142 14.67 6.32 8.02
C GLN A 142 14.64 7.24 9.25
N LEU A 143 13.86 6.90 10.27
CA LEU A 143 13.68 7.76 11.44
C LEU A 143 14.77 7.60 12.51
N LYS A 144 15.60 6.55 12.42
CA LYS A 144 16.76 6.37 13.32
C LYS A 144 17.72 7.57 13.30
N LYS A 145 17.83 8.25 12.15
CA LYS A 145 18.65 9.47 12.03
C LYS A 145 18.07 10.65 12.82
N MET A 146 16.73 10.74 12.90
CA MET A 146 16.06 11.79 13.70
C MET A 146 16.08 11.48 15.20
N PHE A 147 16.01 10.21 15.54
CA PHE A 147 15.88 9.72 16.91
C PHE A 147 16.97 8.66 17.20
N PRO A 148 18.26 9.07 17.20
CA PRO A 148 19.36 8.10 17.31
C PRO A 148 19.42 7.40 18.66
N GLN A 149 18.87 8.01 19.72
CA GLN A 149 18.86 7.46 21.08
C GLN A 149 17.57 6.68 21.40
N SER A 150 16.56 6.71 20.52
CA SER A 150 15.30 6.04 20.79
C SER A 150 15.43 4.51 20.65
N VAL A 151 14.78 3.81 21.56
CA VAL A 151 14.56 2.37 21.47
C VAL A 151 13.29 2.10 20.64
N TRP A 152 13.29 1.00 19.90
CA TRP A 152 12.19 0.63 19.01
C TRP A 152 11.45 -0.60 19.52
N THR A 153 10.12 -0.53 19.47
CA THR A 153 9.22 -1.65 19.81
C THR A 153 8.14 -1.81 18.74
N GLU A 154 7.27 -2.80 18.86
CA GLU A 154 6.15 -3.02 17.94
C GLU A 154 4.79 -2.83 18.63
N PHE A 155 3.88 -2.09 17.98
CA PHE A 155 2.46 -2.13 18.30
C PHE A 155 1.72 -3.01 17.30
N ARG A 156 0.87 -3.88 17.81
CA ARG A 156 -0.09 -4.67 17.07
C ARG A 156 -1.50 -4.16 17.27
N GLY A 157 -2.37 -4.45 16.32
CA GLY A 157 -3.76 -4.02 16.27
C GLY A 157 -4.03 -3.00 15.17
N ASN A 158 -5.28 -2.62 15.02
CA ASN A 158 -5.72 -1.58 14.09
C ASN A 158 -5.25 -0.18 14.55
N VAL A 159 -5.51 0.83 13.71
CA VAL A 159 -5.08 2.23 13.99
C VAL A 159 -5.58 2.70 15.35
N HIS A 160 -6.85 2.51 15.65
CA HIS A 160 -7.47 2.95 16.90
C HIS A 160 -6.83 2.27 18.13
N THR A 161 -6.58 0.95 18.05
CA THR A 161 -5.91 0.20 19.13
C THR A 161 -4.49 0.72 19.38
N ARG A 162 -3.76 1.07 18.31
CA ARG A 162 -2.40 1.63 18.44
C ARG A 162 -2.42 3.01 19.07
N LEU A 163 -3.36 3.86 18.69
CA LEU A 163 -3.53 5.19 19.29
C LEU A 163 -3.87 5.09 20.77
N LYS A 164 -4.78 4.21 21.17
CA LYS A 164 -5.10 3.95 22.59
C LYS A 164 -3.88 3.48 23.37
N LYS A 165 -3.08 2.56 22.83
CA LYS A 165 -1.84 2.10 23.48
C LYS A 165 -0.85 3.24 23.68
N LEU A 166 -0.72 4.11 22.66
CA LEU A 166 0.17 5.28 22.73
C LEU A 166 -0.29 6.28 23.76
N ALA A 167 -1.56 6.68 23.73
CA ALA A 167 -2.15 7.59 24.71
C ALA A 167 -2.05 7.05 26.15
N GLY A 168 -2.17 5.72 26.32
CA GLY A 168 -1.98 5.02 27.59
C GLY A 168 -0.51 4.85 28.05
N GLY A 169 0.46 5.42 27.31
CA GLY A 169 1.87 5.44 27.73
C GLY A 169 2.66 4.17 27.43
N ALA A 170 2.15 3.26 26.59
CA ALA A 170 2.88 2.03 26.20
C ALA A 170 4.09 2.32 25.29
N ALA A 171 4.20 3.52 24.75
CA ALA A 171 5.38 4.09 24.08
C ALA A 171 5.25 5.62 24.07
N ASP A 172 6.32 6.32 23.69
CA ASP A 172 6.33 7.79 23.57
C ASP A 172 5.88 8.25 22.19
N ALA A 173 6.15 7.47 21.16
CA ALA A 173 5.74 7.76 19.78
C ALA A 173 5.38 6.49 18.99
N SER A 174 4.64 6.70 17.92
CA SER A 174 4.38 5.68 16.89
C SER A 174 4.34 6.33 15.52
N VAL A 175 4.38 5.54 14.45
CA VAL A 175 4.31 6.05 13.07
C VAL A 175 3.19 5.36 12.33
N LEU A 176 2.24 6.15 11.82
CA LEU A 176 1.07 5.70 11.07
C LEU A 176 1.07 6.30 9.67
N SER A 177 0.33 5.70 8.73
CA SER A 177 0.14 6.33 7.41
C SER A 177 -0.94 7.41 7.49
N GLN A 178 -0.68 8.58 6.92
CA GLN A 178 -1.64 9.68 6.87
C GLN A 178 -2.95 9.26 6.20
N ALA A 179 -2.88 8.56 5.05
CA ALA A 179 -4.06 8.02 4.40
C ALA A 179 -4.93 7.13 5.30
N GLY A 180 -4.31 6.33 6.18
CA GLY A 180 -5.05 5.48 7.12
C GLY A 180 -5.80 6.28 8.16
N LEU A 181 -5.21 7.35 8.67
CA LEU A 181 -5.85 8.28 9.62
C LEU A 181 -7.02 9.02 8.96
N LEU A 182 -6.79 9.60 7.78
CA LEU A 182 -7.80 10.36 7.03
C LEU A 182 -9.00 9.48 6.66
N ARG A 183 -8.78 8.27 6.15
CA ARG A 183 -9.84 7.33 5.77
C ARG A 183 -10.71 6.92 6.95
N LEU A 184 -10.13 6.84 8.14
CA LEU A 184 -10.86 6.55 9.38
C LEU A 184 -11.48 7.80 10.04
N GLY A 185 -11.33 8.99 9.44
CA GLY A 185 -11.82 10.24 9.99
C GLY A 185 -11.08 10.68 11.26
N ILE A 186 -9.83 10.20 11.47
CA ILE A 186 -9.05 10.48 12.68
C ILE A 186 -8.17 11.71 12.43
N GLY A 187 -8.69 12.91 12.68
CA GLY A 187 -7.94 14.15 12.59
C GLY A 187 -7.23 14.52 13.90
N SER A 188 -7.73 14.01 15.03
CA SER A 188 -7.15 14.18 16.37
C SER A 188 -7.43 12.96 17.23
N PHE A 189 -6.70 12.79 18.31
CA PHE A 189 -6.92 11.74 19.29
C PHE A 189 -6.42 12.23 20.67
N GLU A 190 -7.22 12.07 21.69
CA GLU A 190 -6.88 12.53 23.04
C GLU A 190 -5.57 11.89 23.53
N GLY A 191 -4.72 12.70 24.16
CA GLY A 191 -3.44 12.26 24.72
C GLY A 191 -2.30 12.07 23.72
N VAL A 192 -2.50 12.45 22.44
CA VAL A 192 -1.45 12.38 21.41
C VAL A 192 -1.47 13.59 20.48
N GLU A 193 -0.35 13.85 19.86
CA GLU A 193 -0.12 14.89 18.86
C GLU A 193 0.28 14.28 17.53
N PHE A 194 -0.25 14.80 16.42
CA PHE A 194 0.03 14.33 15.06
C PHE A 194 0.98 15.28 14.34
N ARG A 195 2.04 14.75 13.77
CA ARG A 195 3.00 15.49 12.95
C ARG A 195 3.23 14.76 11.64
N VAL A 196 2.69 15.30 10.54
CA VAL A 196 2.92 14.76 9.19
C VAL A 196 4.39 14.97 8.81
N LEU A 197 5.03 13.89 8.36
CA LEU A 197 6.43 13.90 7.96
C LEU A 197 6.56 14.29 6.49
N LYS A 198 7.53 15.13 6.16
CA LYS A 198 7.87 15.45 4.77
C LYS A 198 8.33 14.19 4.03
N LEU A 199 7.98 14.05 2.76
CA LEU A 199 8.31 12.87 1.95
C LEU A 199 9.83 12.64 1.82
N ASP A 200 10.62 13.71 1.76
CA ASP A 200 12.08 13.63 1.71
C ASP A 200 12.71 13.18 3.03
N LEU A 201 11.97 13.31 4.15
CA LEU A 201 12.42 12.88 5.46
C LEU A 201 12.06 11.42 5.76
N CYS A 202 10.90 11.00 5.30
CA CYS A 202 10.43 9.64 5.43
C CYS A 202 9.69 9.22 4.15
N VAL A 203 10.45 8.66 3.20
CA VAL A 203 9.90 8.18 1.94
C VAL A 203 8.84 7.10 2.22
N PRO A 204 7.63 7.26 1.67
CA PRO A 204 6.53 6.31 1.88
C PRO A 204 6.85 4.90 1.39
N ALA A 205 6.09 3.92 1.88
CA ALA A 205 6.13 2.59 1.30
C ALA A 205 5.58 2.61 -0.13
N VAL A 206 6.08 1.72 -0.99
CA VAL A 206 5.50 1.47 -2.32
C VAL A 206 3.99 1.29 -2.20
N GLY A 207 3.22 2.05 -2.96
CA GLY A 207 1.75 2.01 -2.94
C GLY A 207 1.10 2.62 -1.69
N GLN A 208 1.81 3.32 -0.81
CA GLN A 208 1.19 3.99 0.32
C GLN A 208 0.24 5.09 -0.16
N GLY A 209 -0.95 5.18 0.44
CA GLY A 209 -2.03 6.09 0.01
C GLY A 209 -2.89 5.55 -1.14
N ILE A 210 -2.51 4.43 -1.76
CA ILE A 210 -3.21 3.85 -2.91
C ILE A 210 -4.16 2.73 -2.47
N ILE A 211 -5.37 2.74 -3.03
CA ILE A 211 -6.30 1.61 -3.03
C ILE A 211 -6.17 0.93 -4.40
N ALA A 212 -5.76 -0.34 -4.42
CA ALA A 212 -5.62 -1.13 -5.63
C ALA A 212 -6.82 -2.07 -5.82
N LEU A 213 -7.22 -2.25 -7.07
CA LEU A 213 -8.29 -3.13 -7.50
C LEU A 213 -7.68 -4.33 -8.23
N GLN A 214 -7.82 -5.53 -7.65
CA GLN A 214 -7.40 -6.79 -8.24
C GLN A 214 -8.63 -7.56 -8.74
N CYS A 215 -8.52 -8.21 -9.88
CA CYS A 215 -9.59 -9.04 -10.46
C CYS A 215 -8.99 -10.21 -11.22
N ARG A 216 -9.84 -11.08 -11.77
CA ARG A 216 -9.42 -12.09 -12.73
C ARG A 216 -8.83 -11.40 -13.96
N SER A 217 -7.77 -11.98 -14.55
CA SER A 217 -7.09 -11.40 -15.72
C SER A 217 -8.04 -11.20 -16.91
N ALA A 218 -9.06 -12.05 -17.05
CA ALA A 218 -10.09 -11.93 -18.08
C ALA A 218 -10.97 -10.67 -17.90
N ASP A 219 -11.15 -10.19 -16.68
CA ASP A 219 -11.99 -9.05 -16.33
C ASP A 219 -11.21 -7.71 -16.35
N ALA A 220 -9.90 -7.76 -16.26
CA ALA A 220 -9.04 -6.59 -16.14
C ALA A 220 -9.15 -5.60 -17.32
N PRO A 221 -9.27 -6.04 -18.60
CA PRO A 221 -9.46 -5.10 -19.71
C PRO A 221 -10.72 -4.22 -19.58
N ALA A 222 -11.78 -4.75 -18.95
CA ALA A 222 -13.00 -3.98 -18.72
C ALA A 222 -12.86 -3.02 -17.52
N LEU A 223 -12.16 -3.44 -16.46
CA LEU A 223 -12.01 -2.65 -15.24
C LEU A 223 -10.96 -1.53 -15.38
N ARG A 224 -9.88 -1.78 -16.12
CA ARG A 224 -8.74 -0.83 -16.26
C ARG A 224 -9.11 0.56 -16.72
N PRO A 225 -9.99 0.78 -17.73
CA PRO A 225 -10.40 2.11 -18.16
C PRO A 225 -11.15 2.92 -17.10
N LEU A 226 -11.69 2.25 -16.08
CA LEU A 226 -12.44 2.86 -14.98
C LEU A 226 -11.56 3.34 -13.84
N THR A 227 -10.28 3.03 -13.88
CA THR A 227 -9.30 3.32 -12.82
C THR A 227 -8.57 4.64 -13.05
N HIS A 228 -7.80 5.12 -12.07
CA HIS A 228 -7.15 6.42 -12.12
C HIS A 228 -5.76 6.35 -12.76
N GLY A 229 -5.61 6.87 -14.00
CA GLY A 229 -4.40 6.73 -14.82
C GLY A 229 -3.12 7.22 -14.15
N ARG A 230 -3.13 8.43 -13.55
CA ARG A 230 -1.94 8.97 -12.84
C ARG A 230 -1.51 8.11 -11.66
N THR A 231 -2.47 7.56 -10.91
CA THR A 231 -2.16 6.66 -9.80
C THR A 231 -1.65 5.31 -10.30
N ASN A 232 -2.18 4.80 -11.42
CA ASN A 232 -1.68 3.58 -12.06
C ASN A 232 -0.22 3.73 -12.48
N GLU A 233 0.13 4.88 -13.09
CA GLU A 233 1.52 5.20 -13.47
C GLU A 233 2.42 5.24 -12.24
N ALA A 234 2.05 6.00 -11.21
CA ALA A 234 2.81 6.08 -9.98
C ALA A 234 3.05 4.69 -9.35
N PHE A 235 2.00 3.89 -9.27
CA PHE A 235 2.09 2.55 -8.70
C PHE A 235 2.95 1.61 -9.56
N ALA A 236 2.88 1.71 -10.89
CA ALA A 236 3.72 0.93 -11.79
C ALA A 236 5.21 1.25 -11.60
N LEU A 237 5.58 2.53 -11.49
CA LEU A 237 6.95 2.97 -11.25
C LEU A 237 7.48 2.48 -9.89
N GLU A 238 6.68 2.66 -8.83
CA GLU A 238 7.02 2.23 -7.49
C GLU A 238 7.18 0.69 -7.40
N ARG A 239 6.30 -0.08 -8.06
CA ARG A 239 6.41 -1.55 -8.13
C ARG A 239 7.60 -1.99 -8.98
N LYS A 240 7.92 -1.28 -10.07
CA LYS A 240 9.11 -1.56 -10.89
C LYS A 240 10.37 -1.45 -10.05
N PHE A 241 10.51 -0.41 -9.23
CA PHE A 241 11.62 -0.27 -8.29
C PHE A 241 11.73 -1.50 -7.38
N LEU A 242 10.62 -1.87 -6.74
CA LEU A 242 10.55 -3.00 -5.82
C LEU A 242 10.93 -4.34 -6.49
N SER A 243 10.38 -4.61 -7.67
CA SER A 243 10.68 -5.85 -8.42
C SER A 243 12.13 -5.92 -8.89
N SER A 244 12.72 -4.78 -9.26
CA SER A 244 14.11 -4.70 -9.74
C SER A 244 15.15 -4.87 -8.63
N LEU A 245 14.78 -4.68 -7.34
CA LEU A 245 15.63 -4.99 -6.19
C LEU A 245 15.67 -6.49 -5.83
N GLY A 246 15.02 -7.34 -6.63
CA GLY A 246 15.00 -8.80 -6.39
C GLY A 246 14.09 -9.23 -5.25
N GLY A 247 13.21 -8.37 -4.75
CA GLY A 247 12.22 -8.69 -3.71
C GLY A 247 12.83 -9.16 -2.39
N GLY A 248 14.08 -8.85 -2.10
CA GLY A 248 14.79 -9.22 -0.88
C GLY A 248 14.14 -8.59 0.35
N CYS A 249 13.33 -9.38 1.07
CA CYS A 249 12.51 -8.95 2.21
C CYS A 249 13.32 -8.52 3.46
N GLN A 250 14.64 -8.46 3.39
CA GLN A 250 15.46 -8.18 4.57
C GLN A 250 15.98 -6.74 4.66
N SER A 251 16.06 -6.01 3.57
CA SER A 251 16.50 -4.61 3.58
C SER A 251 15.34 -3.64 3.64
N ALA A 252 15.51 -2.54 4.38
CA ALA A 252 14.52 -1.47 4.43
C ALA A 252 14.63 -0.60 3.17
N TYR A 253 13.58 -0.60 2.36
CA TYR A 253 13.46 0.23 1.17
C TYR A 253 12.12 0.94 1.10
N ALA A 254 12.10 2.02 0.32
CA ALA A 254 10.90 2.81 0.03
C ALA A 254 10.97 3.36 -1.39
N ALA A 255 9.82 3.58 -2.00
CA ALA A 255 9.71 4.35 -3.23
C ALA A 255 8.38 5.09 -3.28
N ASN A 256 8.42 6.31 -3.81
CA ASN A 256 7.25 7.16 -3.99
C ASN A 256 7.39 8.02 -5.23
N PHE A 257 6.36 8.05 -6.07
CA PHE A 257 6.24 8.96 -7.20
C PHE A 257 5.03 9.89 -7.00
N ASP A 258 5.25 11.19 -7.03
CA ASP A 258 4.20 12.19 -6.84
C ASP A 258 3.69 12.83 -8.16
N GLY A 259 4.12 12.29 -9.29
CA GLY A 259 3.80 12.80 -10.63
C GLY A 259 4.95 13.57 -11.29
N ASN A 260 5.93 14.00 -10.52
CA ASN A 260 7.12 14.70 -11.02
C ASN A 260 8.42 14.10 -10.46
N VAL A 261 8.48 13.91 -9.15
CA VAL A 261 9.67 13.45 -8.44
C VAL A 261 9.51 11.99 -8.02
N PHE A 262 10.47 11.17 -8.38
CA PHE A 262 10.59 9.80 -7.88
C PHE A 262 11.59 9.76 -6.73
N ARG A 263 11.10 9.51 -5.52
CA ARG A 263 11.87 9.42 -4.28
C ARG A 263 12.11 7.97 -3.95
N ILE A 264 13.30 7.66 -3.51
CA ILE A 264 13.65 6.33 -3.02
C ILE A 264 14.42 6.42 -1.71
N PHE A 265 14.32 5.37 -0.94
CA PHE A 265 15.20 5.11 0.19
C PHE A 265 15.63 3.64 0.16
N HIS A 266 16.91 3.42 0.37
CA HIS A 266 17.49 2.09 0.60
C HIS A 266 18.35 2.15 1.86
N GLU A 267 18.28 1.14 2.72
CA GLU A 267 18.93 1.16 4.03
C GLU A 267 20.43 1.42 3.95
N GLU A 268 21.11 0.81 3.00
CA GLU A 268 22.57 0.94 2.80
C GLU A 268 22.94 2.18 1.98
N CYS A 269 22.14 2.53 0.97
CA CYS A 269 22.45 3.62 0.03
C CYS A 269 21.81 4.98 0.41
N GLY A 270 20.92 5.00 1.41
CA GLY A 270 20.25 6.20 1.89
C GLY A 270 19.13 6.70 0.98
N PHE A 271 18.82 7.99 1.12
CA PHE A 271 17.78 8.70 0.35
C PHE A 271 18.34 9.20 -0.98
N ARG A 272 17.57 9.03 -2.06
CA ARG A 272 17.80 9.65 -3.37
C ARG A 272 16.49 10.10 -3.99
N LYS A 273 16.54 11.06 -4.88
CA LYS A 273 15.43 11.47 -5.73
C LYS A 273 15.91 11.72 -7.15
N ILE A 274 15.03 11.45 -8.10
CA ILE A 274 15.19 11.80 -9.51
C ILE A 274 13.95 12.55 -9.98
N GLU A 275 14.13 13.46 -10.89
CA GLU A 275 13.08 14.18 -11.59
C GLU A 275 13.08 13.71 -13.04
N PHE A 276 11.93 13.25 -13.51
CA PHE A 276 11.81 12.82 -14.89
C PHE A 276 11.62 14.05 -15.80
N PRO A 277 12.19 14.04 -17.03
CA PRO A 277 11.85 15.04 -18.03
C PRO A 277 10.33 15.08 -18.27
N GLU A 278 9.76 16.28 -18.43
CA GLU A 278 8.29 16.47 -18.59
C GLU A 278 7.71 15.62 -19.71
N ASN A 279 8.46 15.43 -20.82
CA ASN A 279 8.03 14.69 -21.99
C ASN A 279 8.38 13.21 -21.97
N SER A 280 8.96 12.68 -20.87
CA SER A 280 9.30 11.26 -20.80
C SER A 280 8.06 10.38 -20.70
N GLY A 281 7.98 9.36 -21.57
CA GLY A 281 6.91 8.38 -21.56
C GLY A 281 7.06 7.38 -20.41
N LEU A 282 5.97 6.67 -20.06
CA LEU A 282 5.97 5.67 -18.99
C LEU A 282 7.04 4.60 -19.21
N GLY A 283 7.25 4.14 -20.47
CA GLY A 283 8.28 3.13 -20.78
C GLY A 283 9.70 3.59 -20.45
N GLU A 284 10.04 4.84 -20.75
CA GLU A 284 11.33 5.46 -20.44
C GLU A 284 11.52 5.57 -18.93
N ARG A 285 10.51 6.08 -18.21
CA ARG A 285 10.52 6.19 -16.75
C ARG A 285 10.69 4.83 -16.06
N LEU A 286 10.00 3.79 -16.55
CA LEU A 286 10.15 2.42 -16.05
C LEU A 286 11.55 1.87 -16.28
N SER A 287 12.17 2.15 -17.45
CA SER A 287 13.55 1.76 -17.76
C SER A 287 14.55 2.44 -16.84
N GLU A 288 14.37 3.75 -16.60
CA GLU A 288 15.23 4.53 -15.72
C GLU A 288 15.13 4.06 -14.26
N VAL A 289 13.93 3.83 -13.77
CA VAL A 289 13.70 3.24 -12.43
C VAL A 289 14.36 1.87 -12.30
N GLY A 290 14.29 1.04 -13.36
CA GLY A 290 14.96 -0.26 -13.38
C GLY A 290 16.48 -0.15 -13.28
N LYS A 291 17.10 0.77 -14.02
CA LYS A 291 18.56 1.05 -13.97
C LYS A 291 18.96 1.56 -12.59
N LEU A 292 18.18 2.50 -12.02
CA LEU A 292 18.41 3.03 -10.67
C LEU A 292 18.42 1.91 -9.63
N ALA A 293 17.44 1.03 -9.66
CA ALA A 293 17.32 -0.08 -8.72
C ALA A 293 18.48 -1.07 -8.86
N ALA A 294 18.88 -1.39 -10.10
CA ALA A 294 20.02 -2.26 -10.37
C ALA A 294 21.36 -1.64 -9.87
N GLY A 295 21.53 -0.34 -10.05
CA GLY A 295 22.69 0.39 -9.49
C GLY A 295 22.78 0.29 -7.98
N LEU A 296 21.64 0.48 -7.28
CA LEU A 296 21.57 0.37 -5.81
C LEU A 296 21.88 -1.05 -5.33
N ALA A 297 21.39 -2.07 -6.03
CA ALA A 297 21.68 -3.47 -5.70
C ALA A 297 23.18 -3.78 -5.83
N GLY A 298 23.85 -3.20 -6.84
CA GLY A 298 25.31 -3.30 -7.03
C GLY A 298 26.09 -2.60 -5.91
N GLU A 299 25.72 -1.37 -5.55
CA GLU A 299 26.33 -0.61 -4.45
C GLU A 299 26.20 -1.34 -3.10
N ALA A 300 25.00 -1.86 -2.79
CA ALA A 300 24.74 -2.60 -1.57
C ALA A 300 25.55 -3.91 -1.49
N SER A 301 25.76 -4.57 -2.62
CA SER A 301 26.59 -5.79 -2.67
C SER A 301 28.08 -5.49 -2.47
N GLY A 302 28.59 -4.37 -3.02
CA GLY A 302 29.97 -3.92 -2.86
C GLY A 302 30.30 -3.42 -1.44
N ALA A 303 29.31 -2.95 -0.68
CA ALA A 303 29.50 -2.49 0.70
C ALA A 303 29.63 -3.64 1.73
N ARG A 304 29.30 -4.86 1.33
CA ARG A 304 29.35 -6.07 2.19
C ARG A 304 30.62 -6.91 1.99
N GLY A 305 31.46 -6.60 1.00
CA GLY A 305 32.77 -7.23 0.75
C GLY A 305 33.90 -6.40 1.34
#